data_8c2cb35e66f14fb104dadf9652a3c626
#
_entry.id   8c2cb35e66f14fb104dadf9652a3c626
#
_cell.length_a   1.000
_cell.length_b   1.000
_cell.length_c   1.000
_cell.angle_alpha   90.00
_cell.angle_beta   90.00
_cell.angle_gamma   90.00
#
_symmetry.space_group_name_H-M   'P 1'
#
loop_
_entity.id
_entity.type
_entity.pdbx_description
1 polymer ?
#
loop_
_entity_poly.entity_id
_entity_poly.type
_entity_poly.pdbx_seq_one_letter_code
_entity_poly.pdbx_strand_id
1 'polypeptide(L)'
;MYRPLPPYLTIKSSSVEGLGLFAVEPIKKSINIGISHVKDIHFANGYIRTPLGGFINHSTTPNCKTFYEGRLISIITITDIKAGDEITLYYTMYNPSRT
;
A
#
# COMPACT_ATOMS: atom_id res chain seq x y z
N MET A 1 0.86 14.56 17.19
CA MET A 1 -0.36 14.11 16.50
C MET A 1 -0.09 12.82 15.76
N TYR A 2 -0.95 11.84 15.94
CA TYR A 2 -0.84 10.58 15.22
C TYR A 2 -1.18 10.77 13.75
N ARG A 3 -0.32 10.28 12.87
CA ARG A 3 -0.55 10.34 11.42
C ARG A 3 -0.36 8.94 10.84
N PRO A 4 -1.44 8.24 10.51
CA PRO A 4 -1.34 6.88 9.97
C PRO A 4 -0.77 6.83 8.55
N LEU A 5 -0.76 7.96 7.85
CA LEU A 5 -0.20 8.06 6.50
C LEU A 5 0.89 9.13 6.47
N PRO A 6 1.93 8.94 5.62
CA PRO A 6 2.88 10.01 5.35
C PRO A 6 2.17 11.25 4.77
N PRO A 7 2.72 12.45 4.94
CA PRO A 7 2.06 13.67 4.46
C PRO A 7 1.92 13.73 2.93
N TYR A 8 2.67 12.93 2.18
CA TYR A 8 2.57 12.91 0.72
C TYR A 8 1.56 11.89 0.19
N LEU A 9 0.79 11.24 1.07
CA LEU A 9 -0.27 10.30 0.68
C LEU A 9 -1.61 10.75 1.24
N THR A 10 -2.68 10.39 0.54
CA THR A 10 -4.04 10.64 0.98
C THR A 10 -4.98 9.54 0.50
N ILE A 11 -6.17 9.48 1.08
CA ILE A 11 -7.20 8.53 0.70
C ILE A 11 -8.31 9.31 0.02
N LYS A 12 -8.76 8.83 -1.14
CA LYS A 12 -9.90 9.41 -1.85
C LYS A 12 -10.54 8.38 -2.76
N SER A 13 -11.64 8.76 -3.41
CA SER A 13 -12.37 7.84 -4.29
C SER A 13 -11.47 7.35 -5.43
N SER A 14 -11.53 6.04 -5.68
CA SER A 14 -10.72 5.38 -6.69
C SER A 14 -11.59 4.99 -7.89
N SER A 15 -11.03 5.06 -9.09
CA SER A 15 -11.68 4.54 -10.28
C SER A 15 -11.59 3.02 -10.34
N VAL A 16 -10.71 2.41 -9.55
CA VAL A 16 -10.56 0.96 -9.49
C VAL A 16 -11.66 0.36 -8.62
N GLU A 17 -11.71 0.76 -7.35
CA GLU A 17 -12.71 0.27 -6.43
C GLU A 17 -12.75 1.16 -5.19
N GLY A 18 -13.97 1.59 -4.81
CA GLY A 18 -14.20 2.30 -3.55
C GLY A 18 -13.23 3.44 -3.29
N LEU A 19 -12.51 3.34 -2.17
CA LEU A 19 -11.47 4.29 -1.80
C LEU A 19 -10.11 3.75 -2.20
N GLY A 20 -9.17 4.64 -2.48
CA GLY A 20 -7.81 4.29 -2.81
C GLY A 20 -6.81 5.20 -2.15
N LEU A 21 -5.54 4.80 -2.19
CA LEU A 21 -4.42 5.57 -1.66
C LEU A 21 -3.78 6.33 -2.82
N PHE A 22 -3.61 7.64 -2.66
CA PHE A 22 -3.12 8.51 -3.74
C PHE A 22 -1.93 9.35 -3.29
N ALA A 23 -1.03 9.62 -4.23
CA ALA A 23 0.07 10.56 -4.02
C ALA A 23 -0.47 11.99 -4.15
N VAL A 24 -0.11 12.85 -3.19
CA VAL A 24 -0.45 14.29 -3.28
C VAL A 24 0.71 15.10 -3.81
N GLU A 25 1.89 14.50 -3.90
CA GLU A 25 3.07 15.10 -4.51
C GLU A 25 3.91 14.01 -5.17
N PRO A 26 4.87 14.34 -6.04
CA PRO A 26 5.66 13.31 -6.71
C PRO A 26 6.45 12.47 -5.73
N ILE A 27 6.54 11.16 -6.00
CA ILE A 27 7.32 10.23 -5.20
C ILE A 27 8.30 9.53 -6.15
N LYS A 28 9.57 9.53 -5.80
CA LYS A 28 10.59 8.89 -6.62
C LYS A 28 10.51 7.37 -6.53
N LYS A 29 11.07 6.70 -7.54
CA LYS A 29 11.28 5.26 -7.53
C LYS A 29 12.13 4.84 -6.35
N SER A 30 11.88 3.63 -5.82
CA SER A 30 12.66 3.01 -4.74
C SER A 30 12.51 3.70 -3.38
N ILE A 31 11.35 4.33 -3.16
CA ILE A 31 11.03 4.94 -1.86
C ILE A 31 10.12 3.99 -1.08
N ASN A 32 10.49 3.74 0.18
CA ASN A 32 9.64 3.00 1.11
C ASN A 32 8.58 3.96 1.63
N ILE A 33 7.32 3.74 1.27
CA ILE A 33 6.23 4.63 1.65
C ILE A 33 5.54 4.21 2.95
N GLY A 34 5.98 3.11 3.55
CA GLY A 34 5.49 2.71 4.85
C GLY A 34 5.16 1.24 4.97
N ILE A 35 4.74 0.84 6.15
CA ILE A 35 4.38 -0.53 6.48
C ILE A 35 2.92 -0.75 6.14
N SER A 36 2.63 -1.79 5.35
CA SER A 36 1.27 -2.15 4.97
C SER A 36 0.69 -3.22 5.89
N HIS A 37 1.51 -4.14 6.36
CA HIS A 37 1.07 -5.26 7.19
C HIS A 37 2.12 -5.61 8.22
N VAL A 38 1.65 -6.15 9.35
CA VAL A 38 2.50 -6.74 10.38
C VAL A 38 2.06 -8.18 10.56
N LYS A 39 2.99 -9.12 10.46
CA LYS A 39 2.68 -10.53 10.62
C LYS A 39 2.35 -10.84 12.08
N ASP A 40 1.22 -11.51 12.32
CA ASP A 40 0.79 -11.88 13.65
C ASP A 40 -0.07 -13.13 13.57
N ILE A 41 0.38 -14.20 14.24
CA ILE A 41 -0.29 -15.51 14.19
C ILE A 41 -1.66 -15.52 14.85
N HIS A 42 -1.98 -14.51 15.65
CA HIS A 42 -3.27 -14.43 16.33
C HIS A 42 -4.39 -13.90 15.44
N PHE A 43 -4.06 -13.49 14.22
CA PHE A 43 -5.05 -12.98 13.27
C PHE A 43 -5.34 -14.00 12.18
N ALA A 44 -6.58 -14.01 11.69
CA ALA A 44 -7.09 -15.03 10.79
C ALA A 44 -6.21 -15.27 9.56
N ASN A 45 -5.67 -14.23 8.95
CA ASN A 45 -4.82 -14.33 7.78
C ASN A 45 -3.33 -14.26 8.12
N GLY A 46 -3.00 -14.24 9.40
CA GLY A 46 -1.62 -14.10 9.83
C GLY A 46 -1.06 -12.69 9.75
N TYR A 47 -1.90 -11.69 9.47
CA TYR A 47 -1.45 -10.30 9.29
C TYR A 47 -2.40 -9.30 9.93
N ILE A 48 -1.80 -8.24 10.47
CA ILE A 48 -2.52 -7.02 10.86
C ILE A 48 -2.30 -6.02 9.73
N ARG A 49 -3.38 -5.48 9.18
CA ARG A 49 -3.31 -4.50 8.11
C ARG A 49 -3.28 -3.09 8.69
N THR A 50 -2.30 -2.29 8.27
CA THR A 50 -2.23 -0.89 8.69
C THR A 50 -3.20 -0.04 7.86
N PRO A 51 -3.49 1.22 8.28
CA PRO A 51 -4.30 2.11 7.45
C PRO A 51 -3.72 2.29 6.04
N LEU A 52 -2.39 2.35 5.91
CA LEU A 52 -1.75 2.46 4.61
C LEU A 52 -2.07 1.24 3.75
N GLY A 53 -1.90 0.02 4.29
CA GLY A 53 -2.15 -1.21 3.55
C GLY A 53 -3.63 -1.46 3.28
N GLY A 54 -4.52 -0.85 4.08
CA GLY A 54 -5.96 -1.07 3.95
C GLY A 54 -6.59 -0.44 2.72
N PHE A 55 -5.94 0.52 2.09
CA PHE A 55 -6.53 1.28 0.99
C PHE A 55 -5.75 1.17 -0.31
N ILE A 56 -4.79 0.25 -0.42
CA ILE A 56 -4.05 0.05 -1.66
C ILE A 56 -4.81 -0.92 -2.55
N ASN A 57 -5.18 -0.49 -3.74
CA ASN A 57 -5.92 -1.31 -4.69
C ASN A 57 -4.97 -2.14 -5.55
N HIS A 58 -5.52 -3.24 -6.09
CA HIS A 58 -4.79 -4.14 -6.98
C HIS A 58 -4.71 -3.54 -8.39
N SER A 59 -3.57 -3.77 -9.07
CA SER A 59 -3.42 -3.44 -10.48
C SER A 59 -2.50 -4.47 -11.15
N THR A 60 -2.75 -4.74 -12.41
CA THR A 60 -1.84 -5.57 -13.22
C THR A 60 -0.65 -4.75 -13.71
N THR A 61 -0.72 -3.43 -13.60
CA THR A 61 0.39 -2.52 -13.93
C THR A 61 0.70 -1.66 -12.72
N PRO A 62 1.19 -2.28 -11.62
CA PRO A 62 1.35 -1.57 -10.36
C PRO A 62 2.53 -0.60 -10.39
N ASN A 63 2.47 0.41 -9.52
CA ASN A 63 3.59 1.33 -9.34
C ASN A 63 4.38 1.07 -8.05
N CYS A 64 3.98 0.06 -7.29
CA CYS A 64 4.65 -0.32 -6.05
C CYS A 64 4.75 -1.84 -5.94
N LYS A 65 5.62 -2.28 -5.04
CA LYS A 65 5.76 -3.68 -4.69
C LYS A 65 5.89 -3.83 -3.19
N THR A 66 5.65 -5.04 -2.69
CA THR A 66 5.87 -5.35 -1.28
C THR A 66 7.34 -5.66 -1.03
N PHE A 67 7.79 -5.33 0.18
CA PHE A 67 9.12 -5.66 0.66
C PHE A 67 8.99 -6.29 2.04
N TYR A 68 9.52 -7.51 2.20
CA TYR A 68 9.40 -8.29 3.42
C TYR A 68 10.64 -8.14 4.26
N GLU A 69 10.45 -7.75 5.51
CA GLU A 69 11.57 -7.64 6.46
C GLU A 69 11.09 -8.14 7.82
N GLY A 70 11.50 -9.36 8.18
CA GLY A 70 11.04 -9.96 9.42
C GLY A 70 9.52 -10.11 9.43
N ARG A 71 8.87 -9.50 10.41
CA ARG A 71 7.43 -9.53 10.55
C ARG A 71 6.72 -8.39 9.83
N LEU A 72 7.48 -7.51 9.20
CA LEU A 72 6.93 -6.32 8.57
C LEU A 72 6.87 -6.48 7.06
N ILE A 73 5.78 -5.99 6.46
CA ILE A 73 5.66 -5.88 5.02
C ILE A 73 5.54 -4.39 4.72
N SER A 74 6.51 -3.87 3.99
CA SER A 74 6.54 -2.48 3.57
C SER A 74 6.17 -2.37 2.11
N ILE A 75 5.84 -1.15 1.68
CA ILE A 75 5.53 -0.84 0.29
C ILE A 75 6.63 0.04 -0.27
N ILE A 76 7.18 -0.37 -1.41
CA ILE A 76 8.27 0.36 -2.08
C ILE A 76 7.83 0.70 -3.49
N THR A 77 8.08 1.95 -3.90
CA THR A 77 7.78 2.39 -5.26
C THR A 77 8.73 1.72 -6.25
N ILE A 78 8.18 1.26 -7.39
CA ILE A 78 8.99 0.62 -8.44
C ILE A 78 9.13 1.51 -9.67
N THR A 79 8.51 2.68 -9.65
CA THR A 79 8.61 3.70 -10.70
C THR A 79 8.39 5.06 -10.06
N ASP A 80 8.73 6.12 -10.77
CA ASP A 80 8.40 7.46 -10.32
C ASP A 80 6.88 7.63 -10.35
N ILE A 81 6.32 8.23 -9.29
CA ILE A 81 4.89 8.44 -9.15
C ILE A 81 4.63 9.94 -9.19
N LYS A 82 3.62 10.35 -9.96
CA LYS A 82 3.23 11.75 -10.09
C LYS A 82 2.18 12.10 -9.05
N ALA A 83 2.12 13.37 -8.69
CA ALA A 83 1.02 13.88 -7.87
C ALA A 83 -0.31 13.54 -8.53
N GLY A 84 -1.24 13.00 -7.76
CA GLY A 84 -2.54 12.58 -8.26
C GLY A 84 -2.63 11.12 -8.68
N ASP A 85 -1.51 10.42 -8.79
CA ASP A 85 -1.52 8.99 -9.16
C ASP A 85 -1.96 8.13 -7.98
N GLU A 86 -2.72 7.09 -8.28
CA GLU A 86 -3.10 6.11 -7.27
C GLU A 86 -1.96 5.14 -7.02
N ILE A 87 -1.75 4.79 -5.75
CA ILE A 87 -0.76 3.79 -5.33
C ILE A 87 -1.39 2.42 -5.52
N THR A 88 -0.74 1.55 -6.27
CA THR A 88 -1.27 0.23 -6.59
C THR A 88 -0.22 -0.86 -6.38
N LEU A 89 -0.72 -2.07 -6.10
CA LEU A 89 0.09 -3.27 -5.94
C LEU A 89 -0.47 -4.39 -6.82
N TYR A 90 0.38 -5.34 -7.15
CA TYR A 90 -0.08 -6.61 -7.71
C TYR A 90 -0.12 -7.63 -6.57
N TYR A 91 -1.32 -8.05 -6.19
CA TYR A 91 -1.51 -8.98 -5.08
C TYR A 91 -1.21 -10.40 -5.51
N THR A 92 0.05 -10.82 -5.41
CA THR A 92 0.44 -12.18 -5.73
C THR A 92 0.60 -13.05 -4.49
N MET A 93 1.00 -12.45 -3.37
CA MET A 93 1.29 -13.20 -2.15
C MET A 93 0.17 -13.13 -1.14
N TYR A 94 -0.48 -12.00 -1.06
CA TYR A 94 -1.62 -11.80 -0.18
C TYR A 94 -2.74 -11.24 -1.01
N ASN A 95 -3.79 -12.02 -1.19
CA ASN A 95 -4.94 -11.60 -1.99
C ASN A 95 -6.18 -11.66 -1.10
N PRO A 96 -6.61 -10.54 -0.55
CA PRO A 96 -7.75 -10.52 0.38
C PRO A 96 -9.06 -10.98 -0.26
N SER A 97 -9.19 -10.89 -1.58
CA SER A 97 -10.41 -11.35 -2.24
C SER A 97 -10.53 -12.87 -2.31
N ARG A 98 -9.47 -13.59 -1.94
CA ARG A 98 -9.44 -15.04 -1.95
C ARG A 98 -9.56 -15.66 -0.57
N THR A 99 -9.52 -14.85 0.44
CA THR A 99 -9.59 -15.36 1.81
C THR A 99 -11.00 -15.50 2.29
#